data_355ccd1a3aea396118f759b44f837fef
#
_entry.id   355ccd1a3aea396118f759b44f837fef
#
_cell.length_a   1.000
_cell.length_b   1.000
_cell.length_c   1.000
_cell.angle_alpha   90.00
_cell.angle_beta   90.00
_cell.angle_gamma   90.00
#
_symmetry.space_group_name_H-M   'P 1'
#
loop_
_entity.id
_entity.type
_entity.pdbx_description
1 polymer ?
#
loop_
_entity_poly.entity_id
_entity_poly.type
_entity_poly.pdbx_seq_one_letter_code
_entity_poly.pdbx_strand_id
1 'polypeptide(L)'
;MLQFPDHMRPMKPGEEDAVDALLRAAFRGPSEADLVHALRRSGSIAGETVLPMGDRIVGYYALSHMIAPKGWLCLAPVAVAPDVQGRRFCTRMMGMLTQWAEKSGQYIVVLGKLSLYERGGFSAQRAGNLTSPYPVSHTMLAGPKDDAPVVNLTYPKSFAELE
;
A
#
# COMPACT_ATOMS: atom_id res chain seq x y z
N MET A 1 18.65 -3.37 23.90
CA MET A 1 19.31 -3.43 22.57
C MET A 1 18.31 -3.00 21.50
N LEU A 2 18.72 -2.08 20.64
CA LEU A 2 17.85 -1.62 19.55
C LEU A 2 17.71 -2.71 18.48
N GLN A 3 16.47 -3.10 18.18
CA GLN A 3 16.19 -4.06 17.13
C GLN A 3 16.05 -3.35 15.79
N PHE A 4 16.52 -3.97 14.72
CA PHE A 4 16.36 -3.50 13.36
C PHE A 4 15.44 -4.46 12.59
N PRO A 5 14.65 -3.93 11.63
CA PRO A 5 13.81 -4.81 10.83
C PRO A 5 14.63 -5.69 9.91
N ASP A 6 14.09 -6.86 9.63
CA ASP A 6 14.61 -7.77 8.63
C ASP A 6 14.26 -7.27 7.22
N HIS A 7 14.52 -8.08 6.20
CA HIS A 7 14.10 -7.74 4.83
C HIS A 7 12.58 -7.94 4.69
N MET A 8 11.96 -7.07 3.91
CA MET A 8 10.58 -7.28 3.47
C MET A 8 10.47 -8.58 2.70
N ARG A 9 9.35 -9.25 2.88
CA ARG A 9 9.04 -10.48 2.16
C ARG A 9 7.54 -10.65 1.99
N PRO A 10 7.10 -11.53 1.06
CA PRO A 10 5.68 -11.88 0.99
C PRO A 10 5.17 -12.44 2.31
N MET A 11 3.93 -12.12 2.64
CA MET A 11 3.25 -12.71 3.79
C MET A 11 3.14 -14.21 3.60
N LYS A 12 3.38 -14.97 4.67
CA LYS A 12 3.26 -16.42 4.67
C LYS A 12 1.91 -16.86 5.23
N PRO A 13 1.39 -18.04 4.78
CA PRO A 13 0.23 -18.63 5.46
C PRO A 13 0.50 -18.78 6.96
N GLY A 14 -0.50 -18.42 7.76
CA GLY A 14 -0.40 -18.43 9.22
C GLY A 14 -0.09 -17.07 9.82
N GLU A 15 0.27 -16.07 9.00
CA GLU A 15 0.57 -14.73 9.49
C GLU A 15 -0.62 -13.78 9.46
N GLU A 16 -1.77 -14.24 9.01
CA GLU A 16 -2.98 -13.42 8.86
C GLU A 16 -3.40 -12.76 10.16
N ASP A 17 -3.34 -13.49 11.28
CA ASP A 17 -3.73 -12.95 12.59
C ASP A 17 -2.76 -11.88 13.07
N ALA A 18 -1.46 -12.05 12.84
CA ALA A 18 -0.46 -11.05 13.19
C ALA A 18 -0.66 -9.77 12.37
N VAL A 19 -0.97 -9.89 11.09
CA VAL A 19 -1.28 -8.77 10.21
C VAL A 19 -2.56 -8.07 10.67
N ASP A 20 -3.60 -8.83 10.99
CA ASP A 20 -4.86 -8.27 11.49
C ASP A 20 -4.63 -7.44 12.76
N ALA A 21 -3.87 -7.96 13.71
CA ALA A 21 -3.54 -7.25 14.95
C ALA A 21 -2.73 -5.98 14.67
N LEU A 22 -1.79 -6.04 13.73
CA LEU A 22 -0.99 -4.88 13.33
C LEU A 22 -1.88 -3.77 12.75
N LEU A 23 -2.79 -4.12 11.85
CA LEU A 23 -3.70 -3.17 11.22
C LEU A 23 -4.60 -2.50 12.26
N ARG A 24 -5.18 -3.27 13.17
CA ARG A 24 -6.05 -2.73 14.22
C ARG A 24 -5.30 -1.78 15.15
N ALA A 25 -4.06 -2.11 15.49
CA ALA A 25 -3.22 -1.26 16.33
C ALA A 25 -2.78 0.01 15.61
N ALA A 26 -2.35 -0.09 14.36
CA ALA A 26 -1.82 1.04 13.59
C ALA A 26 -2.91 2.06 13.27
N PHE A 27 -4.12 1.62 12.95
CA PHE A 27 -5.24 2.49 12.56
C PHE A 27 -6.23 2.75 13.69
N ARG A 28 -6.02 2.14 14.86
CA ARG A 28 -6.86 2.30 16.05
C ARG A 28 -8.33 1.97 15.79
N GLY A 29 -8.58 0.94 14.98
CA GLY A 29 -9.92 0.52 14.64
C GLY A 29 -9.91 -0.61 13.64
N PRO A 30 -11.11 -1.13 13.26
CA PRO A 30 -11.22 -2.34 12.47
C PRO A 30 -11.26 -2.11 10.95
N SER A 31 -11.45 -0.88 10.47
CA SER A 31 -11.80 -0.63 9.05
C SER A 31 -10.78 -1.18 8.07
N GLU A 32 -9.50 -0.97 8.34
CA GLU A 32 -8.43 -1.41 7.44
C GLU A 32 -8.24 -2.92 7.47
N ALA A 33 -8.38 -3.54 8.65
CA ALA A 33 -8.36 -5.00 8.77
C ALA A 33 -9.54 -5.61 8.04
N ASP A 34 -10.73 -5.04 8.18
CA ASP A 34 -11.93 -5.49 7.48
C ASP A 34 -11.79 -5.33 5.96
N LEU A 35 -11.16 -4.26 5.50
CA LEU A 35 -10.85 -4.06 4.08
C LEU A 35 -9.99 -5.20 3.54
N VAL A 36 -8.93 -5.57 4.26
CA VAL A 36 -8.04 -6.66 3.84
C VAL A 36 -8.81 -7.98 3.75
N HIS A 37 -9.66 -8.27 4.74
CA HIS A 37 -10.49 -9.47 4.71
C HIS A 37 -11.41 -9.48 3.48
N ALA A 38 -12.05 -8.35 3.17
CA ALA A 38 -12.93 -8.23 2.01
C ALA A 38 -12.17 -8.39 0.69
N LEU A 39 -10.99 -7.79 0.59
CA LEU A 39 -10.14 -7.90 -0.60
C LEU A 39 -9.66 -9.35 -0.82
N ARG A 40 -9.33 -10.06 0.25
CA ARG A 40 -8.96 -11.48 0.15
C ARG A 40 -10.13 -12.31 -0.33
N ARG A 41 -11.33 -12.12 0.25
CA ARG A 41 -12.53 -12.89 -0.13
C ARG A 41 -12.94 -12.66 -1.58
N SER A 42 -12.77 -11.45 -2.09
CA SER A 42 -13.16 -11.11 -3.47
C SER A 42 -12.11 -11.50 -4.50
N GLY A 43 -10.93 -11.98 -4.06
CA GLY A 43 -9.85 -12.30 -4.97
C GLY A 43 -9.16 -11.07 -5.56
N SER A 44 -9.32 -9.90 -4.93
CA SER A 44 -8.75 -8.64 -5.43
C SER A 44 -7.29 -8.45 -5.08
N ILE A 45 -6.77 -9.19 -4.08
CA ILE A 45 -5.38 -9.03 -3.62
C ILE A 45 -4.42 -9.53 -4.71
N ALA A 46 -3.47 -8.67 -5.08
CA ALA A 46 -2.36 -9.03 -5.95
C ALA A 46 -1.15 -9.52 -5.15
N GLY A 47 -0.93 -8.95 -3.97
CA GLY A 47 0.15 -9.37 -3.09
C GLY A 47 0.06 -8.69 -1.73
N GLU A 48 0.58 -9.38 -0.72
CA GLU A 48 0.70 -8.85 0.63
C GLU A 48 2.15 -8.99 1.06
N THR A 49 2.72 -7.91 1.57
CA THR A 49 4.13 -7.84 1.98
C THR A 49 4.21 -7.49 3.45
N VAL A 50 5.11 -8.15 4.16
CA VAL A 50 5.36 -7.91 5.58
C VAL A 50 6.80 -7.48 5.80
N LEU A 51 6.99 -6.68 6.86
CA LEU A 51 8.31 -6.29 7.36
C LEU A 51 8.48 -6.95 8.73
N PRO A 52 9.26 -8.05 8.82
CA PRO A 52 9.53 -8.67 10.10
C PRO A 52 10.57 -7.90 10.91
N MET A 53 10.49 -8.01 12.22
CA MET A 53 11.52 -7.55 13.15
C MET A 53 11.57 -8.54 14.30
N GLY A 54 12.57 -9.44 14.29
CA GLY A 54 12.60 -10.58 15.18
C GLY A 54 11.44 -11.52 14.88
N ASP A 55 10.68 -11.89 15.90
CA ASP A 55 9.48 -12.73 15.77
C ASP A 55 8.17 -11.94 15.63
N ARG A 56 8.29 -10.60 15.41
CA ARG A 56 7.16 -9.71 15.19
C ARG A 56 7.04 -9.33 13.71
N ILE A 57 5.84 -8.96 13.31
CA ILE A 57 5.61 -8.23 12.06
C ILE A 57 5.34 -6.77 12.43
N VAL A 58 6.19 -5.85 11.98
CA VAL A 58 6.12 -4.44 12.31
C VAL A 58 5.69 -3.56 11.15
N GLY A 59 5.66 -4.10 9.94
CA GLY A 59 5.19 -3.38 8.75
C GLY A 59 4.42 -4.30 7.83
N TYR A 60 3.53 -3.69 7.05
CA TYR A 60 2.66 -4.42 6.13
C TYR A 60 2.13 -3.50 5.05
N TYR A 61 1.98 -4.03 3.84
CA TYR A 61 1.13 -3.40 2.84
C TYR A 61 0.47 -4.45 1.96
N ALA A 62 -0.68 -4.08 1.39
CA ALA A 62 -1.38 -4.88 0.40
C ALA A 62 -1.41 -4.14 -0.93
N LEU A 63 -1.22 -4.89 -2.00
CA LEU A 63 -1.46 -4.46 -3.37
C LEU A 63 -2.69 -5.19 -3.88
N SER A 64 -3.61 -4.46 -4.47
CA SER A 64 -4.84 -5.03 -5.05
C SER A 64 -4.95 -4.65 -6.51
N HIS A 65 -5.59 -5.54 -7.29
CA HIS A 65 -5.82 -5.29 -8.71
C HIS A 65 -6.86 -4.18 -8.87
N MET A 66 -6.53 -3.15 -9.64
CA MET A 66 -7.52 -2.17 -10.08
C MET A 66 -8.50 -2.83 -11.04
N ILE A 67 -9.77 -2.44 -10.98
CA ILE A 67 -10.74 -2.84 -12.01
C ILE A 67 -10.38 -2.15 -13.33
N ALA A 68 -10.01 -0.87 -13.26
CA ALA A 68 -9.51 -0.12 -14.41
C ALA A 68 -8.46 0.90 -13.95
N PRO A 69 -7.38 1.12 -14.71
CA PRO A 69 -6.99 0.36 -15.92
C PRO A 69 -6.55 -1.06 -15.56
N LYS A 70 -6.76 -1.97 -16.50
CA LYS A 70 -6.29 -3.36 -16.33
C LYS A 70 -4.78 -3.41 -16.16
N GLY A 71 -4.31 -4.22 -15.21
CA GLY A 71 -2.90 -4.38 -14.93
C GLY A 71 -2.34 -3.36 -13.95
N TRP A 72 -3.11 -2.34 -13.58
CA TRP A 72 -2.71 -1.40 -12.54
C TRP A 72 -3.01 -1.96 -11.16
N LEU A 73 -2.24 -1.53 -10.18
CA LEU A 73 -2.40 -1.93 -8.78
C LEU A 73 -2.72 -0.72 -7.93
N CYS A 74 -3.42 -0.93 -6.82
CA CYS A 74 -3.57 0.08 -5.79
C CYS A 74 -2.94 -0.40 -4.49
N LEU A 75 -2.35 0.52 -3.78
CA LEU A 75 -1.66 0.28 -2.52
C LEU A 75 -2.56 0.73 -1.37
N ALA A 76 -3.07 -0.20 -0.61
CA ALA A 76 -3.81 0.04 0.63
C ALA A 76 -4.21 -1.29 1.28
N PRO A 77 -4.17 -1.38 2.61
CA PRO A 77 -3.59 -0.41 3.53
C PRO A 77 -2.08 -0.54 3.64
N VAL A 78 -1.44 0.47 4.21
CA VAL A 78 -0.03 0.45 4.61
C VAL A 78 0.01 0.68 6.11
N ALA A 79 0.68 -0.19 6.84
CA ALA A 79 0.72 -0.13 8.30
C ALA A 79 2.14 -0.30 8.83
N VAL A 80 2.43 0.45 9.90
CA VAL A 80 3.65 0.31 10.71
C VAL A 80 3.21 0.25 12.16
N ALA A 81 3.79 -0.68 12.92
CA ALA A 81 3.45 -0.86 14.33
C ALA A 81 3.66 0.46 15.09
N PRO A 82 2.72 0.85 15.97
CA PRO A 82 2.77 2.16 16.64
C PRO A 82 4.07 2.42 17.40
N ASP A 83 4.64 1.40 18.03
CA ASP A 83 5.85 1.54 18.86
C ASP A 83 7.13 1.77 18.03
N VAL A 84 7.08 1.58 16.72
CA VAL A 84 8.24 1.81 15.82
C VAL A 84 7.95 2.85 14.74
N GLN A 85 6.84 3.56 14.81
CA GLN A 85 6.56 4.68 13.94
C GLN A 85 7.58 5.80 14.17
N GLY A 86 7.86 6.58 13.13
CA GLY A 86 8.87 7.62 13.20
C GLY A 86 10.29 7.15 12.94
N ARG A 87 10.51 5.86 12.70
CA ARG A 87 11.82 5.27 12.39
C ARG A 87 12.03 5.08 10.88
N ARG A 88 11.19 5.69 10.06
CA ARG A 88 11.26 5.68 8.59
C ARG A 88 11.05 4.31 7.96
N PHE A 89 10.40 3.38 8.64
CA PHE A 89 10.09 2.06 8.08
C PHE A 89 9.16 2.18 6.89
N CYS A 90 8.15 3.04 6.98
CA CYS A 90 7.22 3.27 5.86
C CYS A 90 7.96 3.82 4.64
N THR A 91 8.83 4.80 4.81
CA THR A 91 9.63 5.36 3.71
C THR A 91 10.49 4.29 3.04
N ARG A 92 11.10 3.41 3.82
CA ARG A 92 11.91 2.30 3.28
C ARG A 92 11.06 1.31 2.48
N MET A 93 9.91 0.92 3.03
CA MET A 93 9.00 0.01 2.33
C MET A 93 8.54 0.62 1.01
N MET A 94 8.14 1.88 1.03
CA MET A 94 7.68 2.57 -0.17
C MET A 94 8.80 2.75 -1.20
N GLY A 95 10.01 3.06 -0.75
CA GLY A 95 11.16 3.18 -1.65
C GLY A 95 11.46 1.89 -2.40
N MET A 96 11.40 0.75 -1.73
CA MET A 96 11.60 -0.54 -2.38
C MET A 96 10.45 -0.88 -3.32
N LEU A 97 9.21 -0.56 -2.93
CA LEU A 97 8.03 -0.80 -3.76
C LEU A 97 8.05 0.03 -5.04
N THR A 98 8.38 1.32 -4.95
CA THR A 98 8.42 2.20 -6.12
C THR A 98 9.54 1.82 -7.08
N GLN A 99 10.69 1.36 -6.57
CA GLN A 99 11.75 0.82 -7.41
C GLN A 99 11.30 -0.44 -8.15
N TRP A 100 10.60 -1.33 -7.45
CA TRP A 100 10.02 -2.51 -8.08
C TRP A 100 9.02 -2.15 -9.16
N ALA A 101 8.15 -1.18 -8.90
CA ALA A 101 7.15 -0.72 -9.87
C ALA A 101 7.82 -0.20 -11.14
N GLU A 102 8.88 0.60 -10.97
CA GLU A 102 9.63 1.15 -12.09
C GLU A 102 10.27 0.05 -12.93
N LYS A 103 10.92 -0.92 -12.27
CA LYS A 103 11.66 -1.99 -12.97
C LYS A 103 10.74 -3.04 -13.59
N SER A 104 9.60 -3.33 -12.96
CA SER A 104 8.70 -4.39 -13.40
C SER A 104 7.65 -3.92 -14.41
N GLY A 105 7.56 -2.62 -14.66
CA GLY A 105 6.56 -2.07 -15.58
C GLY A 105 5.17 -1.95 -14.98
N GLN A 106 5.04 -1.95 -13.65
CA GLN A 106 3.76 -1.86 -12.96
C GLN A 106 3.42 -0.42 -12.57
N TYR A 107 2.20 0.01 -12.86
CA TYR A 107 1.68 1.23 -12.29
C TYR A 107 0.97 0.93 -10.97
N ILE A 108 1.29 1.73 -9.95
CA ILE A 108 0.69 1.62 -8.62
C ILE A 108 0.14 2.99 -8.24
N VAL A 109 -1.13 3.04 -7.87
CA VAL A 109 -1.74 4.24 -7.31
C VAL A 109 -1.85 4.11 -5.80
N VAL A 110 -1.66 5.22 -5.10
CA VAL A 110 -1.87 5.31 -3.67
C VAL A 110 -2.63 6.60 -3.34
N LEU A 111 -3.51 6.51 -2.37
CA LEU A 111 -4.26 7.65 -1.85
C LEU A 111 -3.83 7.87 -0.41
N GLY A 112 -3.37 9.08 -0.06
CA GLY A 112 -2.97 9.34 1.31
C GLY A 112 -2.17 10.63 1.48
N LYS A 113 -1.37 10.67 2.53
CA LYS A 113 -0.59 11.84 2.90
C LYS A 113 0.58 12.04 1.94
N LEU A 114 0.56 13.15 1.18
CA LEU A 114 1.52 13.44 0.13
C LEU A 114 2.97 13.37 0.62
N SER A 115 3.27 14.02 1.74
CA SER A 115 4.64 14.08 2.25
C SER A 115 5.23 12.71 2.55
N LEU A 116 4.40 11.79 3.03
CA LEU A 116 4.84 10.45 3.39
C LEU A 116 5.18 9.62 2.15
N TYR A 117 4.27 9.60 1.18
CA TYR A 117 4.41 8.75 0.00
C TYR A 117 5.39 9.32 -1.02
N GLU A 118 5.49 10.66 -1.12
CA GLU A 118 6.47 11.29 -2.01
C GLU A 118 7.90 11.01 -1.58
N ARG A 119 8.16 10.93 -0.27
CA ARG A 119 9.48 10.52 0.23
C ARG A 119 9.85 9.10 -0.21
N GLY A 120 8.85 8.25 -0.40
CA GLY A 120 9.03 6.87 -0.85
C GLY A 120 9.10 6.71 -2.37
N GLY A 121 8.94 7.80 -3.13
CA GLY A 121 9.07 7.77 -4.59
C GLY A 121 7.77 7.81 -5.38
N PHE A 122 6.61 7.91 -4.72
CA PHE A 122 5.35 8.18 -5.40
C PHE A 122 5.28 9.66 -5.81
N SER A 123 4.56 9.96 -6.88
CA SER A 123 4.47 11.31 -7.42
C SER A 123 3.03 11.78 -7.53
N ALA A 124 2.71 12.88 -6.86
CA ALA A 124 1.42 13.56 -6.99
C ALA A 124 1.30 14.23 -8.37
N GLN A 125 2.41 14.78 -8.88
CA GLN A 125 2.43 15.43 -10.20
C GLN A 125 2.05 14.45 -11.30
N ARG A 126 2.56 13.23 -11.26
CA ARG A 126 2.24 12.19 -12.25
C ARG A 126 0.79 11.73 -12.17
N ALA A 127 0.13 11.90 -11.03
CA ALA A 127 -1.27 11.55 -10.83
C ALA A 127 -2.24 12.66 -11.26
N GLY A 128 -1.75 13.82 -11.64
CA GLY A 128 -2.57 15.01 -11.88
C GLY A 128 -3.60 14.91 -12.99
N ASN A 129 -3.39 14.01 -13.96
CA ASN A 129 -4.30 13.81 -15.09
C ASN A 129 -5.23 12.59 -14.92
N LEU A 130 -5.18 11.94 -13.77
CA LEU A 130 -6.06 10.80 -13.48
C LEU A 130 -7.46 11.29 -13.14
N THR A 131 -8.47 10.50 -13.52
CA THR A 131 -9.85 10.66 -13.07
C THR A 131 -10.13 9.58 -12.04
N SER A 132 -10.64 9.96 -10.88
CA SER A 132 -10.82 9.04 -9.76
C SER A 132 -12.10 9.38 -8.98
N PRO A 133 -12.78 8.38 -8.39
CA PRO A 133 -13.87 8.65 -7.46
C PRO A 133 -13.39 9.25 -6.13
N TYR A 134 -12.08 9.22 -5.89
CA TYR A 134 -11.44 9.79 -4.70
C TYR A 134 -10.64 11.04 -5.08
N PRO A 135 -10.30 11.92 -4.12
CA PRO A 135 -9.60 13.18 -4.42
C PRO A 135 -8.26 12.97 -5.13
N VAL A 136 -8.13 13.47 -6.35
CA VAL A 136 -6.89 13.41 -7.12
C VAL A 136 -5.77 14.19 -6.43
N SER A 137 -6.12 15.24 -5.66
CA SER A 137 -5.15 16.02 -4.90
C SER A 137 -4.40 15.21 -3.84
N HIS A 138 -4.93 14.06 -3.44
CA HIS A 138 -4.30 13.13 -2.49
C HIS A 138 -3.88 11.82 -3.15
N THR A 139 -3.92 11.75 -4.47
CA THR A 139 -3.55 10.55 -5.23
C THR A 139 -2.14 10.71 -5.78
N MET A 140 -1.37 9.64 -5.71
CA MET A 140 0.01 9.61 -6.19
C MET A 140 0.23 8.37 -7.03
N LEU A 141 1.21 8.44 -7.94
CA LEU A 141 1.49 7.37 -8.88
C LEU A 141 2.96 6.96 -8.82
N ALA A 142 3.20 5.66 -8.91
CA ALA A 142 4.50 5.09 -9.20
C ALA A 142 4.38 4.18 -10.42
N GLY A 143 5.44 4.04 -11.20
CA GLY A 143 5.41 3.23 -12.40
C GLY A 143 6.64 3.40 -13.27
N PRO A 144 6.64 2.70 -14.43
CA PRO A 144 7.85 2.52 -15.23
C PRO A 144 8.34 3.75 -15.99
N LYS A 145 7.46 4.73 -16.23
CA LYS A 145 7.79 5.90 -17.03
C LYS A 145 7.60 7.16 -16.21
N ASP A 146 8.29 8.22 -16.60
CA ASP A 146 8.08 9.53 -16.00
C ASP A 146 6.98 10.26 -16.77
N ASP A 147 5.78 9.72 -16.72
CA ASP A 147 4.60 10.20 -17.42
C ASP A 147 3.50 10.63 -16.45
N ALA A 148 2.47 11.29 -16.98
CA ALA A 148 1.26 11.64 -16.26
C ALA A 148 0.06 11.15 -17.08
N PRO A 149 -0.27 9.84 -16.98
CA PRO A 149 -1.27 9.25 -17.86
C PRO A 149 -2.66 9.82 -17.63
N VAL A 150 -3.43 9.90 -18.71
CA VAL A 150 -4.82 10.38 -18.71
C VAL A 150 -5.72 9.15 -18.75
N VAL A 151 -6.05 8.61 -17.59
CA VAL A 151 -6.88 7.40 -17.48
C VAL A 151 -7.89 7.56 -16.35
N ASN A 152 -8.97 6.77 -16.42
CA ASN A 152 -9.98 6.71 -15.39
C ASN A 152 -9.69 5.54 -14.45
N LEU A 153 -9.66 5.81 -13.14
CA LEU A 153 -9.42 4.80 -12.14
C LEU A 153 -10.74 4.20 -11.66
N THR A 154 -10.78 2.87 -11.60
CA THR A 154 -11.86 2.13 -10.91
C THR A 154 -11.22 1.17 -9.93
N TYR A 155 -11.45 1.45 -8.65
CA TYR A 155 -10.91 0.67 -7.55
C TYR A 155 -11.74 -0.60 -7.32
N PRO A 156 -11.19 -1.64 -6.67
CA PRO A 156 -11.98 -2.76 -6.19
C PRO A 156 -13.17 -2.28 -5.36
N LYS A 157 -14.30 -2.98 -5.48
CA LYS A 157 -15.56 -2.55 -4.83
C LYS A 157 -15.44 -2.44 -3.32
N SER A 158 -14.58 -3.25 -2.70
CA SER A 158 -14.38 -3.25 -1.25
C SER A 158 -13.90 -1.91 -0.69
N PHE A 159 -13.25 -1.07 -1.51
CA PHE A 159 -12.81 0.25 -1.08
C PHE A 159 -13.96 1.21 -0.79
N ALA A 160 -15.11 1.05 -1.43
CA ALA A 160 -16.28 1.87 -1.17
C ALA A 160 -16.85 1.67 0.24
N GLU A 161 -16.58 0.54 0.86
CA GLU A 161 -17.06 0.21 2.21
C GLU A 161 -16.28 0.95 3.31
N LEU A 162 -15.13 1.56 2.97
CA LEU A 162 -14.35 2.36 3.92
C LEU A 162 -14.89 3.79 4.11
N GLU A 163 -15.75 4.24 3.22
CA GLU A 163 -16.28 5.60 3.23
C GLU A 163 -17.36 5.82 4.29
#